data_331094275535ddaf79b88261612afb72
#
_entry.id   331094275535ddaf79b88261612afb72
#
_cell.length_a   1.000
_cell.length_b   1.000
_cell.length_c   1.000
_cell.angle_alpha   90.00
_cell.angle_beta   90.00
_cell.angle_gamma   90.00
#
_symmetry.space_group_name_H-M   'P 1'
#
loop_
_entity.id
_entity.type
_entity.pdbx_description
1 polymer ?
#
loop_
_entity_poly.entity_id
_entity_poly.type
_entity_poly.pdbx_seq_one_letter_code
_entity_poly.pdbx_strand_id
1 'polypeptide(L)'
;MTKSPDVPIENSFFYTTRKDLDSLSFYAEKAEYDLKTQQLKVSGIPYIIVADAKITPENNEVLILENAKIGTLKNTTIVLDTLNGYHRLTEGVVDVISRKEFSGYATYQYVNFLKDTFAIKMTDFHLEPVVETEHSKRFQRKKTVASMQTVGVGNVAETEKLVLGAGMFYKGDLTMYATKPALQLTGYVKLDIKKIKNYNAWIRYTQSGDEPEVLIDFDNAVTEDGRKVDAGLHFSTVESDLYISFLNEKNEGDEDFFLPSGTLYYDTETKEYKIEDRQKAAGNKLSGKVFAYNDETSQVRFEGPISLFNGTKDFNVIATALGQGNMETNEIRMNSLVAMNTTAAPDAFTLMARDIQAVIQNEGAEEGLGDRTELLYKIADIVGERNAKEYETRSQLGYVSLGTLAETAKPLTFANVNLKWSPSLRAFYSEGTLGLSNIGRNDINGAFEGFMEIKKTEDGSPVFNVFVKASPDSWYYFGYEDNRLLMYSSYNEFNTIVSKKTNSGKAKLGEMVFIPGSEEETLAFINRFRQEYYGIEVPYNLSEGSTKKKEEKKKEEDDGF
;
A
#
# COMPACT_ATOMS: atom_id res chain seq x y z
N MET A 1 8.03 -25.42 -67.21
CA MET A 1 8.62 -24.17 -67.71
C MET A 1 10.13 -24.30 -67.60
N THR A 2 10.83 -24.25 -68.69
CA THR A 2 12.32 -24.21 -68.68
C THR A 2 12.72 -22.75 -68.51
N LYS A 3 13.42 -22.45 -67.45
CA LYS A 3 13.92 -21.11 -67.13
C LYS A 3 15.05 -20.77 -68.13
N SER A 4 15.06 -19.53 -68.67
CA SER A 4 16.19 -19.02 -69.41
C SER A 4 17.44 -18.95 -68.54
N PRO A 5 18.62 -19.41 -69.00
CA PRO A 5 19.84 -19.42 -68.17
C PRO A 5 20.34 -18.04 -67.70
N ASP A 6 19.82 -16.94 -68.29
CA ASP A 6 20.31 -15.58 -68.06
C ASP A 6 19.49 -14.75 -67.07
N VAL A 7 18.48 -15.36 -66.41
CA VAL A 7 17.70 -14.64 -65.37
C VAL A 7 18.25 -15.02 -63.98
N PRO A 8 18.71 -14.05 -63.18
CA PRO A 8 19.17 -14.36 -61.82
C PRO A 8 18.08 -15.08 -61.03
N ILE A 9 18.46 -16.22 -60.40
CA ILE A 9 17.54 -17.09 -59.64
C ILE A 9 16.88 -16.30 -58.48
N GLU A 10 17.61 -15.37 -57.93
CA GLU A 10 17.20 -14.48 -56.80
C GLU A 10 15.92 -13.68 -57.06
N ASN A 11 15.47 -13.57 -58.28
CA ASN A 11 14.28 -12.82 -58.69
C ASN A 11 13.10 -13.71 -59.13
N SER A 12 13.10 -15.01 -58.84
CA SER A 12 11.95 -15.86 -59.19
C SER A 12 10.81 -15.64 -58.24
N PHE A 13 9.66 -15.28 -58.83
CA PHE A 13 8.46 -14.87 -58.07
C PHE A 13 7.34 -15.89 -58.30
N PHE A 14 6.86 -16.46 -57.18
CA PHE A 14 5.71 -17.36 -57.17
C PHE A 14 4.47 -16.61 -56.69
N TYR A 15 3.37 -16.78 -57.39
CA TYR A 15 2.09 -16.22 -56.99
C TYR A 15 0.96 -17.18 -57.30
N THR A 16 -0.10 -17.15 -56.49
CA THR A 16 -1.30 -17.94 -56.73
C THR A 16 -2.30 -17.16 -57.59
N THR A 17 -2.97 -17.85 -58.49
CA THR A 17 -4.10 -17.31 -59.27
C THR A 17 -5.46 -17.56 -58.61
N ARG A 18 -5.47 -18.27 -57.49
CA ARG A 18 -6.70 -18.53 -56.72
C ARG A 18 -7.14 -17.27 -55.98
N LYS A 19 -8.41 -16.93 -56.14
CA LYS A 19 -9.00 -15.72 -55.54
C LYS A 19 -9.11 -15.78 -54.03
N ASP A 20 -9.34 -16.99 -53.48
CA ASP A 20 -9.47 -17.25 -52.03
C ASP A 20 -8.15 -17.16 -51.25
N LEU A 21 -7.00 -17.20 -51.94
CA LEU A 21 -5.67 -17.01 -51.36
C LEU A 21 -5.17 -15.55 -51.44
N ASP A 22 -6.00 -14.60 -51.86
CA ASP A 22 -5.70 -13.16 -51.92
C ASP A 22 -4.39 -12.80 -52.67
N SER A 23 -4.07 -13.50 -53.75
CA SER A 23 -2.83 -13.33 -54.52
C SER A 23 -1.57 -13.54 -53.66
N LEU A 24 -1.58 -14.53 -52.74
CA LEU A 24 -0.43 -14.91 -51.96
C LEU A 24 0.80 -15.15 -52.85
N SER A 25 1.95 -14.60 -52.44
CA SER A 25 3.15 -14.61 -53.26
C SER A 25 4.42 -14.60 -52.41
N PHE A 26 5.51 -15.15 -52.96
CA PHE A 26 6.82 -15.17 -52.32
C PHE A 26 7.93 -15.36 -53.36
N TYR A 27 9.17 -15.07 -52.99
CA TYR A 27 10.36 -15.32 -53.80
C TYR A 27 10.96 -16.69 -53.47
N ALA A 28 11.50 -17.35 -54.46
CA ALA A 28 12.19 -18.63 -54.31
C ALA A 28 13.22 -18.84 -55.42
N GLU A 29 14.20 -19.69 -55.16
CA GLU A 29 15.29 -19.98 -56.08
C GLU A 29 14.98 -21.17 -56.98
N LYS A 30 14.33 -22.22 -56.45
CA LYS A 30 14.12 -23.49 -57.13
C LYS A 30 12.74 -24.07 -56.86
N ALA A 31 12.17 -24.75 -57.90
CA ALA A 31 10.92 -25.50 -57.75
C ALA A 31 11.06 -26.85 -58.45
N GLU A 32 10.67 -27.91 -57.76
CA GLU A 32 10.68 -29.31 -58.24
C GLU A 32 9.28 -29.91 -58.10
N TYR A 33 8.70 -30.34 -59.24
CA TYR A 33 7.37 -30.94 -59.26
C TYR A 33 7.49 -32.47 -59.30
N ASP A 34 6.88 -33.14 -58.35
CA ASP A 34 6.80 -34.61 -58.31
C ASP A 34 5.48 -35.04 -59.01
N LEU A 35 5.61 -35.68 -60.12
CA LEU A 35 4.48 -36.21 -60.92
C LEU A 35 3.70 -37.32 -60.23
N LYS A 36 4.33 -38.06 -59.29
CA LYS A 36 3.67 -39.16 -58.60
C LYS A 36 2.78 -38.68 -57.45
N THR A 37 3.30 -37.74 -56.67
CA THR A 37 2.62 -37.20 -55.49
C THR A 37 1.81 -35.95 -55.84
N GLN A 38 1.94 -35.40 -57.07
CA GLN A 38 1.33 -34.13 -57.49
C GLN A 38 1.67 -32.96 -56.60
N GLN A 39 2.88 -32.96 -56.02
CA GLN A 39 3.36 -31.93 -55.12
C GLN A 39 4.49 -31.12 -55.75
N LEU A 40 4.51 -29.79 -55.40
CA LEU A 40 5.57 -28.90 -55.82
C LEU A 40 6.44 -28.54 -54.59
N LYS A 41 7.67 -29.01 -54.56
CA LYS A 41 8.66 -28.60 -53.59
C LYS A 41 9.34 -27.33 -54.08
N VAL A 42 9.27 -26.27 -53.26
CA VAL A 42 9.90 -24.98 -53.53
C VAL A 42 10.96 -24.72 -52.48
N SER A 43 12.17 -24.36 -52.93
CA SER A 43 13.33 -24.13 -52.01
C SER A 43 14.03 -22.80 -52.32
N GLY A 44 14.81 -22.29 -51.36
CA GLY A 44 15.42 -20.99 -51.42
C GLY A 44 14.42 -19.87 -51.13
N ILE A 45 13.43 -20.12 -50.26
CA ILE A 45 12.42 -19.12 -49.83
C ILE A 45 12.95 -18.38 -48.64
N PRO A 46 13.34 -17.10 -48.74
CA PRO A 46 13.83 -16.35 -47.60
C PRO A 46 12.76 -16.10 -46.57
N TYR A 47 11.54 -15.85 -47.00
CA TYR A 47 10.35 -15.69 -46.15
C TYR A 47 9.06 -15.60 -46.97
N ILE A 48 7.95 -15.77 -46.30
CA ILE A 48 6.59 -15.51 -46.82
C ILE A 48 5.97 -14.39 -46.00
N ILE A 49 5.37 -13.40 -46.64
CA ILE A 49 4.60 -12.34 -45.94
C ILE A 49 3.13 -12.73 -45.94
N VAL A 50 2.58 -12.86 -44.75
CA VAL A 50 1.15 -13.11 -44.48
C VAL A 50 0.67 -12.03 -43.51
N ALA A 51 -0.30 -11.24 -43.93
CA ALA A 51 -0.70 -10.03 -43.19
C ALA A 51 0.48 -9.08 -42.96
N ASP A 52 0.82 -8.81 -41.72
CA ASP A 52 2.01 -8.07 -41.27
C ASP A 52 3.13 -9.00 -40.70
N ALA A 53 2.95 -10.33 -40.80
CA ALA A 53 3.90 -11.32 -40.34
C ALA A 53 4.88 -11.73 -41.46
N LYS A 54 6.16 -11.82 -41.11
CA LYS A 54 7.22 -12.41 -41.90
C LYS A 54 7.50 -13.81 -41.41
N ILE A 55 7.12 -14.82 -42.19
CA ILE A 55 7.25 -16.23 -41.84
C ILE A 55 8.43 -16.84 -42.60
N THR A 56 9.45 -17.32 -41.91
CA THR A 56 10.59 -18.01 -42.49
C THR A 56 10.42 -19.53 -42.28
N PRO A 57 10.24 -20.31 -43.34
CA PRO A 57 10.08 -21.76 -43.21
C PRO A 57 11.40 -22.46 -42.85
N GLU A 58 11.31 -23.65 -42.28
CA GLU A 58 12.47 -24.49 -41.99
C GLU A 58 13.23 -24.81 -43.30
N ASN A 59 14.55 -24.75 -43.25
CA ASN A 59 15.43 -24.97 -44.38
C ASN A 59 15.14 -24.11 -45.63
N ASN A 60 14.35 -23.02 -45.48
CA ASN A 60 13.87 -22.17 -46.57
C ASN A 60 13.08 -22.98 -47.64
N GLU A 61 12.31 -23.98 -47.23
CA GLU A 61 11.57 -24.87 -48.13
C GLU A 61 10.06 -24.85 -47.80
N VAL A 62 9.27 -24.97 -48.86
CA VAL A 62 7.79 -25.06 -48.77
C VAL A 62 7.30 -26.16 -49.70
N LEU A 63 6.32 -26.93 -49.27
CA LEU A 63 5.63 -27.92 -50.04
C LEU A 63 4.27 -27.35 -50.48
N ILE A 64 4.03 -27.24 -51.79
CA ILE A 64 2.74 -26.85 -52.33
C ILE A 64 2.02 -28.14 -52.74
N LEU A 65 0.87 -28.35 -52.14
CA LEU A 65 -0.03 -29.46 -52.32
C LEU A 65 -1.01 -29.23 -53.46
N GLU A 66 -1.87 -30.23 -53.73
CA GLU A 66 -2.98 -30.06 -54.67
C GLU A 66 -3.78 -28.77 -54.41
N ASN A 67 -4.32 -28.20 -55.48
CA ASN A 67 -5.07 -26.95 -55.42
C ASN A 67 -4.26 -25.74 -54.92
N ALA A 68 -2.93 -25.74 -55.10
CA ALA A 68 -2.02 -24.67 -54.70
C ALA A 68 -2.05 -24.34 -53.16
N LYS A 69 -2.50 -25.29 -52.34
CA LYS A 69 -2.46 -25.17 -50.88
C LYS A 69 -1.01 -25.31 -50.39
N ILE A 70 -0.55 -24.39 -49.56
CA ILE A 70 0.75 -24.54 -48.86
C ILE A 70 0.58 -25.61 -47.80
N GLY A 71 1.50 -26.60 -47.75
CA GLY A 71 1.56 -27.56 -46.68
C GLY A 71 1.91 -26.91 -45.37
N THR A 72 1.54 -27.55 -44.26
CA THR A 72 1.83 -27.03 -42.89
C THR A 72 3.33 -26.80 -42.73
N LEU A 73 3.72 -25.58 -42.46
CA LEU A 73 5.08 -25.16 -42.19
C LEU A 73 5.44 -25.53 -40.75
N LYS A 74 6.55 -26.27 -40.60
CA LYS A 74 7.05 -26.68 -39.28
C LYS A 74 8.34 -25.93 -38.96
N ASN A 75 8.64 -25.85 -37.67
CA ASN A 75 9.82 -25.19 -37.12
C ASN A 75 10.11 -23.82 -37.75
N THR A 76 9.05 -23.02 -37.95
CA THR A 76 9.15 -21.69 -38.57
C THR A 76 9.62 -20.63 -37.56
N THR A 77 10.29 -19.60 -38.12
CA THR A 77 10.45 -18.32 -37.40
C THR A 77 9.42 -17.33 -37.91
N ILE A 78 8.69 -16.67 -36.99
CA ILE A 78 7.72 -15.65 -37.29
C ILE A 78 8.20 -14.32 -36.70
N VAL A 79 8.25 -13.26 -37.52
CA VAL A 79 8.50 -11.89 -37.08
C VAL A 79 7.26 -11.07 -37.35
N LEU A 80 6.62 -10.57 -36.31
CA LEU A 80 5.44 -9.72 -36.43
C LEU A 80 5.85 -8.26 -36.58
N ASP A 81 5.04 -7.50 -37.34
CA ASP A 81 5.31 -6.16 -37.81
C ASP A 81 6.61 -6.08 -38.62
N THR A 82 6.47 -6.18 -39.94
CA THR A 82 7.60 -6.17 -40.89
C THR A 82 8.42 -4.86 -40.86
N LEU A 83 7.89 -3.79 -40.30
CA LEU A 83 8.54 -2.49 -40.16
C LEU A 83 9.41 -2.40 -38.90
N ASN A 84 8.86 -2.76 -37.76
CA ASN A 84 9.52 -2.61 -36.46
C ASN A 84 10.14 -3.93 -35.93
N GLY A 85 9.53 -5.07 -36.25
CA GLY A 85 10.01 -6.39 -35.87
C GLY A 85 10.06 -6.61 -34.36
N TYR A 86 9.10 -6.07 -33.62
CA TYR A 86 9.09 -6.12 -32.14
C TYR A 86 9.04 -7.54 -31.60
N HIS A 87 8.30 -8.44 -32.28
CA HIS A 87 8.07 -9.79 -31.77
C HIS A 87 8.65 -10.82 -32.72
N ARG A 88 9.51 -11.66 -32.16
CA ARG A 88 10.08 -12.83 -32.84
C ARG A 88 9.66 -14.10 -32.11
N LEU A 89 9.01 -15.01 -32.86
CA LEU A 89 8.61 -16.32 -32.38
C LEU A 89 9.39 -17.40 -33.14
N THR A 90 9.61 -18.52 -32.48
CA THR A 90 10.38 -19.67 -33.01
C THR A 90 9.58 -20.96 -32.87
N GLU A 91 10.08 -22.05 -33.42
CA GLU A 91 9.45 -23.36 -33.35
C GLU A 91 7.98 -23.38 -33.81
N GLY A 92 7.66 -22.50 -34.77
CA GLY A 92 6.30 -22.34 -35.26
C GLY A 92 5.83 -23.54 -36.06
N VAL A 93 4.55 -23.89 -35.85
CA VAL A 93 3.78 -24.79 -36.72
C VAL A 93 2.64 -23.98 -37.28
N VAL A 94 2.70 -23.69 -38.59
CA VAL A 94 1.86 -22.67 -39.23
C VAL A 94 1.20 -23.21 -40.50
N ASP A 95 -0.10 -23.00 -40.62
CA ASP A 95 -0.88 -23.16 -41.83
C ASP A 95 -1.15 -21.77 -42.45
N VAL A 96 -0.64 -21.56 -43.64
CA VAL A 96 -0.90 -20.32 -44.41
C VAL A 96 -2.22 -20.49 -45.13
N ILE A 97 -3.24 -19.74 -44.70
CA ILE A 97 -4.61 -19.83 -45.21
C ILE A 97 -4.77 -18.93 -46.44
N SER A 98 -4.28 -17.69 -46.34
CA SER A 98 -4.30 -16.70 -47.43
C SER A 98 -3.18 -15.68 -47.24
N ARG A 99 -3.07 -14.70 -48.12
CA ARG A 99 -2.14 -13.57 -47.94
C ARG A 99 -2.42 -12.76 -46.66
N LYS A 100 -3.64 -12.83 -46.14
CA LYS A 100 -4.09 -12.04 -44.97
C LYS A 100 -4.25 -12.88 -43.70
N GLU A 101 -4.15 -14.18 -43.81
CA GLU A 101 -4.50 -15.06 -42.71
C GLU A 101 -3.58 -16.28 -42.63
N PHE A 102 -3.12 -16.56 -41.43
CA PHE A 102 -2.46 -17.81 -41.04
C PHE A 102 -2.96 -18.29 -39.69
N SER A 103 -2.84 -19.56 -39.41
CA SER A 103 -3.17 -20.18 -38.14
C SER A 103 -2.06 -21.09 -37.67
N GLY A 104 -2.11 -21.49 -36.40
CA GLY A 104 -1.12 -22.39 -35.82
C GLY A 104 -0.65 -21.92 -34.45
N TYR A 105 0.57 -22.29 -34.12
CA TYR A 105 1.20 -21.86 -32.87
C TYR A 105 2.70 -21.64 -33.08
N ALA A 106 3.31 -20.83 -32.17
CA ALA A 106 4.75 -20.62 -32.14
C ALA A 106 5.19 -20.24 -30.72
N THR A 107 6.46 -20.44 -30.41
CA THR A 107 7.04 -20.15 -29.10
C THR A 107 7.58 -18.72 -29.05
N TYR A 108 7.09 -17.94 -28.08
CA TYR A 108 7.62 -16.62 -27.74
C TYR A 108 8.48 -16.70 -26.49
N GLN A 109 9.67 -16.09 -26.53
CA GLN A 109 10.55 -15.98 -25.37
C GLN A 109 10.19 -14.73 -24.56
N TYR A 110 9.32 -14.91 -23.56
CA TYR A 110 8.92 -13.83 -22.65
C TYR A 110 10.01 -13.57 -21.62
N VAL A 111 10.42 -12.33 -21.46
CA VAL A 111 11.38 -11.91 -20.45
C VAL A 111 10.62 -11.15 -19.36
N ASN A 112 10.64 -11.69 -18.12
CA ASN A 112 9.98 -11.08 -16.96
C ASN A 112 10.77 -9.88 -16.40
N PHE A 113 10.24 -9.25 -15.34
CA PHE A 113 10.90 -8.12 -14.69
C PHE A 113 12.24 -8.48 -14.02
N LEU A 114 12.47 -9.75 -13.69
CA LEU A 114 13.72 -10.24 -13.12
C LEU A 114 14.77 -10.59 -14.17
N LYS A 115 14.45 -10.42 -15.48
CA LYS A 115 15.26 -10.82 -16.64
C LYS A 115 15.35 -12.34 -16.84
N ASP A 116 14.47 -13.12 -16.21
CA ASP A 116 14.31 -14.52 -16.51
C ASP A 116 13.49 -14.71 -17.78
N THR A 117 13.80 -15.76 -18.55
CA THR A 117 13.15 -16.04 -19.83
C THR A 117 12.23 -17.25 -19.71
N PHE A 118 11.00 -17.10 -20.17
CA PHE A 118 9.96 -18.14 -20.20
C PHE A 118 9.50 -18.40 -21.63
N ALA A 119 9.43 -19.66 -22.03
CA ALA A 119 8.93 -20.07 -23.32
C ALA A 119 7.40 -20.15 -23.29
N ILE A 120 6.74 -19.19 -23.91
CA ILE A 120 5.27 -19.12 -23.97
C ILE A 120 4.77 -19.55 -25.34
N LYS A 121 3.85 -20.51 -25.35
CA LYS A 121 3.19 -20.96 -26.56
C LYS A 121 2.11 -19.96 -26.96
N MET A 122 2.35 -19.24 -28.05
CA MET A 122 1.38 -18.31 -28.65
C MET A 122 0.52 -19.05 -29.66
N THR A 123 -0.77 -18.83 -29.60
CA THR A 123 -1.80 -19.43 -30.47
C THR A 123 -2.76 -18.34 -30.92
N ASP A 124 -3.86 -18.69 -31.55
CA ASP A 124 -4.95 -17.77 -31.92
C ASP A 124 -4.43 -16.50 -32.62
N PHE A 125 -3.68 -16.71 -33.73
CA PHE A 125 -3.24 -15.60 -34.56
C PHE A 125 -4.38 -15.10 -35.43
N HIS A 126 -4.73 -13.82 -35.29
CA HIS A 126 -5.79 -13.17 -36.05
C HIS A 126 -5.49 -11.70 -36.32
N LEU A 127 -6.27 -11.06 -37.21
CA LEU A 127 -6.13 -9.65 -37.53
C LEU A 127 -7.10 -8.79 -36.73
N GLU A 128 -6.60 -7.74 -36.13
CA GLU A 128 -7.40 -6.70 -35.48
C GLU A 128 -7.08 -5.30 -36.06
N PRO A 129 -8.07 -4.36 -36.03
CA PRO A 129 -7.80 -2.97 -36.37
C PRO A 129 -6.85 -2.33 -35.35
N VAL A 130 -5.89 -1.54 -35.85
CA VAL A 130 -5.02 -0.75 -34.98
C VAL A 130 -5.85 0.35 -34.31
N VAL A 131 -5.85 0.39 -32.98
CA VAL A 131 -6.54 1.42 -32.19
C VAL A 131 -5.51 2.37 -31.61
N GLU A 132 -5.46 3.60 -32.11
CA GLU A 132 -4.66 4.67 -31.54
C GLU A 132 -5.49 5.47 -30.53
N THR A 133 -4.87 5.79 -29.39
CA THR A 133 -5.49 6.65 -28.38
C THR A 133 -4.94 8.06 -28.56
N GLU A 134 -5.75 8.98 -29.08
CA GLU A 134 -5.38 10.39 -29.13
C GLU A 134 -5.50 11.02 -27.73
N HIS A 135 -4.37 11.42 -27.16
CA HIS A 135 -4.32 12.22 -25.93
C HIS A 135 -4.53 13.71 -26.27
N SER A 136 -5.77 14.18 -26.24
CA SER A 136 -6.01 15.63 -26.17
C SER A 136 -6.15 16.06 -24.71
N LYS A 137 -5.67 17.27 -24.36
CA LYS A 137 -5.68 17.83 -22.99
C LYS A 137 -7.04 17.85 -22.27
N ARG A 138 -8.13 17.47 -22.93
CA ARG A 138 -9.52 17.47 -22.41
C ARG A 138 -10.29 16.16 -22.53
N PHE A 139 -9.98 15.29 -23.51
CA PHE A 139 -10.70 14.02 -23.70
C PHE A 139 -9.80 12.98 -24.33
N GLN A 140 -9.80 11.76 -23.77
CA GLN A 140 -9.24 10.58 -24.45
C GLN A 140 -10.26 10.11 -25.51
N ARG A 141 -9.96 10.24 -26.78
CA ARG A 141 -10.74 9.62 -27.87
C ARG A 141 -9.93 8.47 -28.46
N LYS A 142 -10.51 7.28 -28.43
CA LYS A 142 -10.00 6.16 -29.22
C LYS A 142 -10.33 6.43 -30.69
N LYS A 143 -9.33 6.43 -31.56
CA LYS A 143 -9.48 6.53 -32.99
C LYS A 143 -9.03 5.23 -33.64
N THR A 144 -9.90 4.58 -34.38
CA THR A 144 -9.54 3.41 -35.16
C THR A 144 -8.80 3.90 -36.42
N VAL A 145 -7.56 3.47 -36.61
CA VAL A 145 -6.78 3.71 -37.81
C VAL A 145 -7.16 2.65 -38.86
N ALA A 146 -7.13 2.98 -40.12
CA ALA A 146 -7.53 2.06 -41.22
C ALA A 146 -6.51 0.93 -41.48
N SER A 147 -5.55 0.69 -40.58
CA SER A 147 -4.56 -0.40 -40.65
C SER A 147 -4.97 -1.56 -39.74
N MET A 148 -4.63 -2.77 -40.20
CA MET A 148 -4.83 -4.01 -39.43
C MET A 148 -3.47 -4.48 -38.90
N GLN A 149 -3.47 -5.14 -37.74
CA GLN A 149 -2.29 -5.76 -37.13
C GLN A 149 -2.57 -7.21 -36.77
N THR A 150 -1.55 -8.05 -36.80
CA THR A 150 -1.65 -9.40 -36.25
C THR A 150 -1.65 -9.35 -34.73
N VAL A 151 -2.56 -10.12 -34.15
CA VAL A 151 -2.63 -10.37 -32.71
C VAL A 151 -2.39 -11.86 -32.47
N GLY A 152 -1.62 -12.17 -31.45
CA GLY A 152 -1.41 -13.54 -30.99
C GLY A 152 -1.69 -13.63 -29.50
N VAL A 153 -2.29 -14.73 -29.04
CA VAL A 153 -2.59 -14.95 -27.62
C VAL A 153 -1.87 -16.20 -27.12
N GLY A 154 -1.20 -16.06 -26.00
CA GLY A 154 -0.65 -17.19 -25.22
C GLY A 154 -1.36 -17.26 -23.88
N ASN A 155 -1.63 -18.47 -23.40
CA ASN A 155 -2.23 -18.68 -22.07
C ASN A 155 -1.20 -19.38 -21.18
N VAL A 156 -1.06 -18.88 -19.96
CA VAL A 156 -0.20 -19.43 -18.91
C VAL A 156 -1.07 -20.04 -17.82
N ALA A 157 -0.95 -21.35 -17.65
CA ALA A 157 -1.64 -22.08 -16.59
C ALA A 157 -0.91 -21.93 -15.24
N GLU A 158 -1.62 -22.10 -14.13
CA GLU A 158 -1.02 -22.09 -12.79
C GLU A 158 0.13 -23.11 -12.62
N THR A 159 0.03 -24.25 -13.31
CA THR A 159 1.03 -25.31 -13.27
C THR A 159 2.37 -24.92 -13.90
N GLU A 160 2.40 -23.93 -14.76
CA GLU A 160 3.61 -23.43 -15.41
C GLU A 160 4.46 -22.54 -14.49
N LYS A 161 3.86 -22.08 -13.38
CA LYS A 161 4.56 -21.29 -12.33
C LYS A 161 5.34 -20.11 -12.89
N LEU A 162 4.76 -19.38 -13.84
CA LEU A 162 5.41 -18.19 -14.37
C LEU A 162 5.62 -17.17 -13.24
N VAL A 163 6.88 -16.83 -12.98
CA VAL A 163 7.26 -15.73 -12.10
C VAL A 163 7.19 -14.44 -12.93
N LEU A 164 6.25 -13.55 -12.58
CA LEU A 164 6.10 -12.27 -13.29
C LEU A 164 7.12 -11.24 -12.82
N GLY A 165 7.29 -11.14 -11.50
CA GLY A 165 8.23 -10.27 -10.81
C GLY A 165 8.64 -10.85 -9.48
N ALA A 166 9.49 -10.15 -8.73
CA ALA A 166 9.93 -10.60 -7.42
C ALA A 166 8.72 -10.88 -6.50
N GLY A 167 8.70 -12.08 -5.91
CA GLY A 167 7.63 -12.50 -5.00
C GLY A 167 6.25 -12.68 -5.63
N MET A 168 6.11 -12.76 -6.97
CA MET A 168 4.79 -12.79 -7.63
C MET A 168 4.73 -13.77 -8.80
N PHE A 169 3.77 -14.68 -8.74
CA PHE A 169 3.41 -15.61 -9.82
C PHE A 169 2.27 -15.05 -10.66
N TYR A 170 2.19 -15.48 -11.91
CA TYR A 170 1.16 -15.09 -12.86
C TYR A 170 0.47 -16.31 -13.48
N LYS A 171 -0.83 -16.20 -13.72
CA LYS A 171 -1.61 -17.05 -14.63
C LYS A 171 -2.59 -16.22 -15.43
N GLY A 172 -2.84 -16.59 -16.68
CA GLY A 172 -3.79 -15.90 -17.56
C GLY A 172 -3.26 -15.70 -18.96
N ASP A 173 -3.83 -14.76 -19.68
CA ASP A 173 -3.54 -14.51 -21.08
C ASP A 173 -2.44 -13.46 -21.26
N LEU A 174 -1.52 -13.74 -22.18
CA LEU A 174 -0.56 -12.78 -22.71
C LEU A 174 -0.96 -12.48 -24.15
N THR A 175 -1.38 -11.26 -24.40
CA THR A 175 -1.78 -10.80 -25.74
C THR A 175 -0.65 -10.00 -26.36
N MET A 176 -0.25 -10.41 -27.55
CA MET A 176 0.77 -9.79 -28.38
C MET A 176 0.11 -8.99 -29.50
N TYR A 177 0.40 -7.72 -29.57
CA TYR A 177 -0.02 -6.85 -30.67
C TYR A 177 1.20 -6.51 -31.54
N ALA A 178 1.17 -6.84 -32.83
CA ALA A 178 2.31 -6.66 -33.72
C ALA A 178 2.91 -5.24 -33.67
N THR A 179 2.08 -4.21 -33.53
CA THR A 179 2.51 -2.80 -33.52
C THR A 179 2.97 -2.27 -32.15
N LYS A 180 2.89 -3.08 -31.09
CA LYS A 180 3.28 -2.68 -29.73
C LYS A 180 4.46 -3.52 -29.22
N PRO A 181 5.51 -2.91 -28.64
CA PRO A 181 6.67 -3.65 -28.14
C PRO A 181 6.35 -4.51 -26.91
N ALA A 182 5.43 -4.06 -26.05
CA ALA A 182 5.04 -4.75 -24.83
C ALA A 182 3.84 -5.69 -25.03
N LEU A 183 3.87 -6.84 -24.34
CA LEU A 183 2.69 -7.69 -24.23
C LEU A 183 1.67 -7.06 -23.28
N GLN A 184 0.39 -7.32 -23.55
CA GLN A 184 -0.68 -7.05 -22.61
C GLN A 184 -0.96 -8.32 -21.80
N LEU A 185 -0.96 -8.19 -20.47
CA LEU A 185 -1.28 -9.28 -19.55
C LEU A 185 -2.70 -9.08 -19.02
N THR A 186 -3.51 -10.12 -19.06
CA THR A 186 -4.88 -10.13 -18.50
C THR A 186 -5.10 -11.45 -17.80
N GLY A 187 -5.12 -11.42 -16.46
CA GLY A 187 -5.20 -12.64 -15.68
C GLY A 187 -5.16 -12.36 -14.19
N TYR A 188 -4.31 -13.11 -13.49
CA TYR A 188 -4.23 -13.07 -12.03
C TYR A 188 -2.79 -13.17 -11.57
N VAL A 189 -2.49 -12.47 -10.47
CA VAL A 189 -1.21 -12.53 -9.76
C VAL A 189 -1.42 -13.14 -8.38
N LYS A 190 -0.50 -14.00 -7.96
CA LYS A 190 -0.44 -14.58 -6.62
C LYS A 190 0.91 -14.25 -5.99
N LEU A 191 0.89 -13.74 -4.76
CA LEU A 191 2.10 -13.43 -4.02
C LEU A 191 2.77 -14.73 -3.53
N ASP A 192 4.10 -14.78 -3.48
CA ASP A 192 4.85 -15.93 -2.95
C ASP A 192 4.93 -15.87 -1.41
N ILE A 193 3.78 -15.94 -0.77
CA ILE A 193 3.63 -15.91 0.69
C ILE A 193 3.63 -17.34 1.23
N LYS A 194 4.45 -17.60 2.25
CA LYS A 194 4.66 -18.94 2.83
C LYS A 194 4.19 -19.06 4.27
N LYS A 195 4.24 -17.97 5.03
CA LYS A 195 3.93 -18.01 6.46
C LYS A 195 2.45 -17.84 6.79
N ILE A 196 1.69 -17.22 5.91
CA ILE A 196 0.24 -17.08 6.12
C ILE A 196 -0.45 -18.41 5.82
N LYS A 197 -1.08 -18.99 6.85
CA LYS A 197 -1.78 -20.28 6.72
C LYS A 197 -2.95 -20.17 5.74
N ASN A 198 -3.08 -21.18 4.87
CA ASN A 198 -4.15 -21.30 3.87
C ASN A 198 -4.19 -20.15 2.84
N TYR A 199 -3.11 -19.37 2.70
CA TYR A 199 -3.03 -18.35 1.68
C TYR A 199 -3.08 -18.98 0.28
N ASN A 200 -4.09 -18.60 -0.51
CA ASN A 200 -4.25 -19.04 -1.90
C ASN A 200 -5.00 -17.99 -2.73
N ALA A 201 -4.75 -16.72 -2.48
CA ALA A 201 -5.44 -15.65 -3.19
C ALA A 201 -4.77 -15.38 -4.55
N TRP A 202 -5.51 -15.58 -5.64
CA TRP A 202 -5.19 -15.08 -6.97
C TRP A 202 -5.91 -13.75 -7.17
N ILE A 203 -5.16 -12.67 -7.30
CA ILE A 203 -5.66 -11.30 -7.41
C ILE A 203 -5.75 -10.94 -8.88
N ARG A 204 -6.89 -10.40 -9.33
CA ARG A 204 -7.06 -9.93 -10.71
C ARG A 204 -6.00 -8.91 -11.07
N TYR A 205 -5.38 -9.10 -12.24
CA TYR A 205 -4.30 -8.27 -12.72
C TYR A 205 -4.42 -8.00 -14.21
N THR A 206 -4.21 -6.75 -14.59
CA THR A 206 -4.13 -6.34 -15.98
C THR A 206 -2.96 -5.37 -16.12
N GLN A 207 -2.06 -5.67 -17.05
CA GLN A 207 -0.97 -4.79 -17.41
C GLN A 207 -1.05 -4.45 -18.89
N SER A 208 -0.93 -3.16 -19.20
CA SER A 208 -0.85 -2.67 -20.57
C SER A 208 0.26 -1.62 -20.64
N GLY A 209 1.43 -2.00 -21.16
CA GLY A 209 2.56 -1.09 -21.34
C GLY A 209 3.86 -1.60 -20.71
N ASP A 210 4.89 -0.74 -20.74
CA ASP A 210 6.26 -1.03 -20.29
C ASP A 210 6.47 -0.65 -18.82
N GLU A 211 5.59 -1.07 -17.92
CA GLU A 211 5.79 -0.86 -16.49
C GLU A 211 6.99 -1.68 -16.01
N PRO A 212 7.90 -1.09 -15.20
CA PRO A 212 9.13 -1.77 -14.79
C PRO A 212 8.95 -2.79 -13.66
N GLU A 213 7.77 -2.86 -13.06
CA GLU A 213 7.43 -3.72 -11.91
C GLU A 213 5.95 -4.10 -11.90
N VAL A 214 5.60 -5.10 -11.09
CA VAL A 214 4.21 -5.51 -10.91
C VAL A 214 3.53 -4.59 -9.91
N LEU A 215 2.52 -3.84 -10.38
CA LEU A 215 1.74 -2.89 -9.58
C LEU A 215 0.27 -3.33 -9.56
N ILE A 216 -0.30 -3.50 -8.38
CA ILE A 216 -1.70 -3.87 -8.19
C ILE A 216 -2.43 -2.70 -7.51
N ASP A 217 -3.48 -2.20 -8.13
CA ASP A 217 -4.39 -1.23 -7.50
C ASP A 217 -5.13 -1.92 -6.35
N PHE A 218 -4.62 -1.73 -5.11
CA PHE A 218 -5.14 -2.40 -3.92
C PHE A 218 -6.56 -1.94 -3.57
N ASP A 219 -6.88 -0.69 -3.81
CA ASP A 219 -8.19 -0.13 -3.45
C ASP A 219 -9.33 -0.81 -4.21
N ASN A 220 -9.05 -1.28 -5.44
CA ASN A 220 -9.99 -1.98 -6.32
C ASN A 220 -9.65 -3.48 -6.51
N ALA A 221 -8.69 -4.00 -5.75
CA ALA A 221 -8.25 -5.37 -5.89
C ALA A 221 -9.34 -6.38 -5.51
N VAL A 222 -9.54 -7.36 -6.40
CA VAL A 222 -10.46 -8.47 -6.17
C VAL A 222 -9.77 -9.79 -6.52
N THR A 223 -10.12 -10.83 -5.80
CA THR A 223 -9.64 -12.19 -6.07
C THR A 223 -10.35 -12.80 -7.29
N GLU A 224 -9.88 -13.97 -7.74
CA GLU A 224 -10.46 -14.73 -8.86
C GLU A 224 -11.94 -15.06 -8.64
N ASP A 225 -12.34 -15.35 -7.41
CA ASP A 225 -13.72 -15.63 -7.00
C ASP A 225 -14.55 -14.35 -6.71
N GLY A 226 -13.98 -13.16 -6.98
CA GLY A 226 -14.67 -11.87 -6.89
C GLY A 226 -14.71 -11.26 -5.50
N ARG A 227 -14.05 -11.83 -4.49
CA ARG A 227 -13.95 -11.25 -3.15
C ARG A 227 -13.00 -10.05 -3.16
N LYS A 228 -13.31 -9.03 -2.36
CA LYS A 228 -12.40 -7.91 -2.14
C LYS A 228 -11.16 -8.39 -1.38
N VAL A 229 -9.99 -7.95 -1.83
CA VAL A 229 -8.72 -8.18 -1.11
C VAL A 229 -8.68 -7.26 0.09
N ASP A 230 -8.31 -7.80 1.26
CA ASP A 230 -8.22 -7.06 2.52
C ASP A 230 -6.83 -7.17 3.14
N ALA A 231 -6.41 -6.10 3.81
CA ALA A 231 -5.21 -6.03 4.61
C ALA A 231 -5.35 -4.92 5.64
N GLY A 232 -4.71 -5.06 6.80
CA GLY A 232 -4.74 -4.02 7.82
C GLY A 232 -4.71 -4.56 9.24
N LEU A 233 -5.16 -3.74 10.17
CA LEU A 233 -5.36 -4.08 11.56
C LEU A 233 -6.85 -3.97 11.88
N HIS A 234 -7.41 -5.01 12.49
CA HIS A 234 -8.82 -5.14 12.78
C HIS A 234 -9.05 -5.51 14.24
N PHE A 235 -10.15 -5.01 14.80
CA PHE A 235 -10.61 -5.41 16.11
C PHE A 235 -11.73 -6.44 15.95
N SER A 236 -11.48 -7.67 16.43
CA SER A 236 -12.47 -8.75 16.40
C SER A 236 -13.58 -8.46 17.40
N THR A 237 -14.81 -8.40 16.92
CA THR A 237 -15.99 -8.24 17.79
C THR A 237 -16.36 -9.52 18.51
N VAL A 238 -15.90 -10.68 18.04
CA VAL A 238 -16.15 -12.00 18.64
C VAL A 238 -15.12 -12.32 19.73
N GLU A 239 -13.83 -12.19 19.40
CA GLU A 239 -12.73 -12.50 20.31
C GLU A 239 -12.34 -11.30 21.18
N SER A 240 -12.82 -10.11 20.82
CA SER A 240 -12.49 -8.82 21.44
C SER A 240 -10.98 -8.55 21.49
N ASP A 241 -10.26 -8.97 20.46
CA ASP A 241 -8.82 -8.78 20.32
C ASP A 241 -8.47 -8.05 19.02
N LEU A 242 -7.30 -7.42 19.00
CA LEU A 242 -6.75 -6.77 17.83
C LEU A 242 -5.90 -7.78 17.05
N TYR A 243 -6.15 -7.90 15.75
CA TYR A 243 -5.38 -8.78 14.89
C TYR A 243 -4.93 -8.09 13.61
N ILE A 244 -3.88 -8.64 12.99
CA ILE A 244 -3.33 -8.16 11.73
C ILE A 244 -3.77 -9.10 10.63
N SER A 245 -4.29 -8.54 9.51
CA SER A 245 -4.57 -9.29 8.29
C SER A 245 -3.65 -8.84 7.15
N PHE A 246 -3.28 -9.77 6.27
CA PHE A 246 -2.66 -9.47 5.01
C PHE A 246 -3.15 -10.45 3.94
N LEU A 247 -3.96 -9.96 3.02
CA LEU A 247 -4.61 -10.72 1.93
C LEU A 247 -5.46 -11.91 2.41
N ASN A 248 -5.83 -11.93 3.68
CA ASN A 248 -6.76 -12.87 4.28
C ASN A 248 -8.17 -12.29 4.34
N GLU A 249 -9.14 -13.15 4.58
CA GLU A 249 -10.51 -12.69 4.84
C GLU A 249 -10.61 -12.03 6.21
N LYS A 250 -11.22 -10.85 6.23
CA LYS A 250 -11.70 -10.22 7.45
C LYS A 250 -13.04 -10.82 7.83
N ASN A 251 -13.29 -11.05 9.12
CA ASN A 251 -14.59 -11.48 9.58
C ASN A 251 -15.63 -10.35 9.39
N GLU A 252 -16.84 -10.74 8.96
CA GLU A 252 -17.95 -9.79 8.84
C GLU A 252 -18.32 -9.22 10.21
N GLY A 253 -18.37 -7.90 10.31
CA GLY A 253 -18.69 -7.20 11.54
C GLY A 253 -17.48 -6.76 12.38
N ASP A 254 -16.26 -7.19 12.05
CA ASP A 254 -15.06 -6.69 12.74
C ASP A 254 -14.79 -5.22 12.41
N GLU A 255 -14.29 -4.47 13.38
CA GLU A 255 -14.02 -3.06 13.23
C GLU A 255 -12.61 -2.80 12.66
N ASP A 256 -12.50 -1.81 11.77
CA ASP A 256 -11.22 -1.42 11.20
C ASP A 256 -10.46 -0.46 12.12
N PHE A 257 -9.31 -0.92 12.59
CA PHE A 257 -8.37 -0.09 13.33
C PHE A 257 -7.45 0.70 12.40
N PHE A 258 -6.93 0.03 11.36
CA PHE A 258 -6.13 0.63 10.31
C PHE A 258 -6.37 -0.12 8.99
N LEU A 259 -6.69 0.62 7.93
CA LEU A 259 -6.82 0.10 6.57
C LEU A 259 -5.84 0.82 5.65
N PRO A 260 -4.94 0.13 4.97
CA PRO A 260 -4.10 0.73 3.94
C PRO A 260 -4.91 1.13 2.70
N SER A 261 -4.30 1.94 1.85
CA SER A 261 -4.82 2.31 0.53
C SER A 261 -3.68 2.60 -0.44
N GLY A 262 -3.93 2.43 -1.73
CA GLY A 262 -2.98 2.71 -2.78
C GLY A 262 -2.56 1.48 -3.59
N THR A 263 -1.27 1.35 -3.89
CA THR A 263 -0.72 0.32 -4.76
C THR A 263 -0.01 -0.76 -3.96
N LEU A 264 -0.37 -2.03 -4.22
CA LEU A 264 0.34 -3.19 -3.70
C LEU A 264 1.48 -3.57 -4.67
N TYR A 265 2.69 -3.71 -4.15
CA TYR A 265 3.88 -4.13 -4.87
C TYR A 265 4.89 -4.82 -3.94
N TYR A 266 5.93 -5.44 -4.49
CA TYR A 266 7.02 -6.03 -3.72
C TYR A 266 8.27 -5.17 -3.80
N ASP A 267 8.78 -4.75 -2.66
CA ASP A 267 10.03 -4.01 -2.54
C ASP A 267 11.20 -5.00 -2.32
N THR A 268 12.08 -5.07 -3.30
CA THR A 268 13.22 -6.01 -3.29
C THR A 268 14.34 -5.61 -2.33
N GLU A 269 14.44 -4.33 -1.95
CA GLU A 269 15.46 -3.84 -1.03
C GLU A 269 15.12 -4.22 0.41
N THR A 270 13.85 -3.98 0.81
CA THR A 270 13.36 -4.29 2.16
C THR A 270 12.78 -5.70 2.27
N LYS A 271 12.56 -6.40 1.15
CA LYS A 271 11.87 -7.70 1.04
C LYS A 271 10.46 -7.68 1.63
N GLU A 272 9.76 -6.60 1.40
CA GLU A 272 8.42 -6.37 1.92
C GLU A 272 7.41 -6.28 0.79
N TYR A 273 6.22 -6.82 1.01
CA TYR A 273 5.03 -6.45 0.25
C TYR A 273 4.50 -5.14 0.84
N LYS A 274 4.41 -4.10 0.01
CA LYS A 274 3.98 -2.76 0.44
C LYS A 274 2.66 -2.36 -0.21
N ILE A 275 1.81 -1.72 0.57
CA ILE A 275 0.58 -1.06 0.10
C ILE A 275 0.70 0.41 0.49
N GLU A 276 0.90 1.27 -0.50
CA GLU A 276 1.06 2.72 -0.28
C GLU A 276 0.83 3.54 -1.55
N ASP A 277 0.73 4.86 -1.38
CA ASP A 277 0.71 5.81 -2.49
C ASP A 277 2.09 5.88 -3.16
N ARG A 278 2.16 5.69 -4.47
CA ARG A 278 3.42 5.71 -5.24
C ARG A 278 4.15 7.06 -5.18
N GLN A 279 3.44 8.18 -4.98
CA GLN A 279 4.07 9.49 -4.79
C GLN A 279 4.76 9.58 -3.41
N LYS A 280 4.17 8.95 -2.39
CA LYS A 280 4.78 8.83 -1.05
C LYS A 280 5.99 7.92 -1.09
N ALA A 281 5.90 6.76 -1.71
CA ALA A 281 7.02 5.84 -1.93
C ALA A 281 8.22 6.51 -2.64
N ALA A 282 7.94 7.40 -3.59
CA ALA A 282 8.96 8.19 -4.30
C ALA A 282 9.46 9.42 -3.52
N GLY A 283 9.02 9.65 -2.28
CA GLY A 283 9.39 10.80 -1.47
C GLY A 283 8.80 12.15 -1.92
N ASN A 284 7.83 12.14 -2.83
CA ASN A 284 7.21 13.37 -3.35
C ASN A 284 6.01 13.84 -2.51
N LYS A 285 5.55 13.01 -1.57
CA LYS A 285 4.40 13.26 -0.74
C LYS A 285 4.63 12.79 0.70
N LEU A 286 4.21 13.55 1.68
CA LEU A 286 4.29 13.23 3.11
C LEU A 286 3.08 12.44 3.59
N SER A 287 1.88 12.85 3.17
CA SER A 287 0.62 12.22 3.56
C SER A 287 0.38 10.89 2.82
N GLY A 288 -0.43 10.04 3.40
CA GLY A 288 -0.84 8.76 2.84
C GLY A 288 -0.46 7.60 3.75
N LYS A 289 -1.28 6.58 3.72
CA LYS A 289 -1.09 5.37 4.53
C LYS A 289 -0.01 4.48 3.93
N VAL A 290 0.75 3.82 4.80
CA VAL A 290 1.71 2.77 4.44
C VAL A 290 1.36 1.51 5.21
N PHE A 291 1.38 0.38 4.55
CA PHE A 291 1.34 -0.93 5.16
C PHE A 291 2.36 -1.82 4.48
N ALA A 292 3.24 -2.44 5.25
CA ALA A 292 4.31 -3.28 4.73
C ALA A 292 4.35 -4.59 5.51
N TYR A 293 4.41 -5.72 4.79
CA TYR A 293 4.49 -7.06 5.33
C TYR A 293 5.76 -7.78 4.85
N ASN A 294 6.52 -8.33 5.78
CA ASN A 294 7.68 -9.15 5.51
C ASN A 294 7.37 -10.63 5.82
N ASP A 295 7.34 -11.47 4.77
CA ASP A 295 7.00 -12.89 4.92
C ASP A 295 8.10 -13.71 5.60
N GLU A 296 9.37 -13.27 5.58
CA GLU A 296 10.45 -14.00 6.26
C GLU A 296 10.37 -13.87 7.79
N THR A 297 9.94 -12.71 8.28
CA THR A 297 9.93 -12.35 9.71
C THR A 297 8.53 -12.29 10.31
N SER A 298 7.47 -12.34 9.51
CA SER A 298 6.08 -12.08 9.89
C SER A 298 5.84 -10.68 10.46
N GLN A 299 6.79 -9.76 10.25
CA GLN A 299 6.71 -8.38 10.70
C GLN A 299 5.80 -7.56 9.78
N VAL A 300 5.06 -6.67 10.41
CA VAL A 300 4.24 -5.67 9.74
C VAL A 300 4.67 -4.29 10.21
N ARG A 301 4.71 -3.33 9.29
CA ARG A 301 4.83 -1.90 9.58
C ARG A 301 3.60 -1.18 9.02
N PHE A 302 3.13 -0.18 9.74
CA PHE A 302 2.03 0.66 9.28
C PHE A 302 2.25 2.12 9.66
N GLU A 303 1.75 3.01 8.83
CA GLU A 303 1.84 4.45 9.00
C GLU A 303 0.54 5.12 8.55
N GLY A 304 0.04 6.04 9.33
CA GLY A 304 -1.12 6.88 9.02
C GLY A 304 -2.17 6.98 10.11
N PRO A 305 -3.37 7.48 9.77
CA PRO A 305 -4.48 7.59 10.70
C PRO A 305 -4.95 6.25 11.23
N ILE A 306 -5.22 6.18 12.52
CA ILE A 306 -5.72 4.99 13.22
C ILE A 306 -7.03 5.30 13.95
N SER A 307 -7.91 4.31 14.05
CA SER A 307 -9.19 4.39 14.75
C SER A 307 -9.06 3.87 16.17
N LEU A 308 -8.46 4.66 17.07
CA LEU A 308 -8.32 4.29 18.48
C LEU A 308 -9.65 4.36 19.24
N PHE A 309 -10.56 5.22 18.81
CA PHE A 309 -11.67 5.65 19.62
C PHE A 309 -12.87 6.05 18.77
N ASN A 310 -13.99 5.37 18.94
CA ASN A 310 -15.26 5.76 18.34
C ASN A 310 -15.97 6.78 19.23
N GLY A 311 -15.59 8.05 19.10
CA GLY A 311 -16.13 9.13 19.90
C GLY A 311 -17.39 9.76 19.35
N THR A 312 -17.90 10.74 20.11
CA THR A 312 -19.01 11.62 19.71
C THR A 312 -18.46 12.97 19.19
N LYS A 313 -19.34 13.85 18.75
CA LYS A 313 -18.94 15.23 18.39
C LYS A 313 -18.42 16.04 19.59
N ASP A 314 -18.83 15.67 20.81
CA ASP A 314 -18.52 16.41 22.05
C ASP A 314 -17.25 15.87 22.74
N PHE A 315 -16.87 14.61 22.41
CA PHE A 315 -15.61 13.99 22.81
C PHE A 315 -15.16 12.97 21.79
N ASN A 316 -13.96 13.16 21.24
CA ASN A 316 -13.31 12.18 20.39
C ASN A 316 -11.79 12.25 20.53
N VAL A 317 -11.12 11.20 20.05
CA VAL A 317 -9.66 11.11 19.98
C VAL A 317 -9.25 10.95 18.53
N ILE A 318 -8.44 11.89 18.05
CA ILE A 318 -7.82 11.84 16.71
C ILE A 318 -6.44 11.28 16.91
N ALA A 319 -6.08 10.28 16.11
CA ALA A 319 -4.77 9.68 16.22
C ALA A 319 -4.17 9.31 14.86
N THR A 320 -2.85 9.44 14.78
CA THR A 320 -2.00 8.91 13.70
C THR A 320 -0.82 8.19 14.32
N ALA A 321 -0.32 7.18 13.65
CA ALA A 321 0.76 6.37 14.20
C ALA A 321 1.78 5.96 13.14
N LEU A 322 3.00 5.72 13.62
CA LEU A 322 4.03 4.91 12.99
C LEU A 322 4.15 3.64 13.83
N GLY A 323 3.65 2.53 13.32
CA GLY A 323 3.51 1.31 14.09
C GLY A 323 4.18 0.11 13.46
N GLN A 324 4.39 -0.88 14.28
CA GLN A 324 4.87 -2.20 13.91
C GLN A 324 4.10 -3.28 14.65
N GLY A 325 3.98 -4.43 14.02
CA GLY A 325 3.35 -5.59 14.61
C GLY A 325 3.96 -6.88 14.09
N ASN A 326 3.59 -7.99 14.70
CA ASN A 326 3.98 -9.31 14.25
C ASN A 326 2.74 -10.18 14.11
N MET A 327 2.52 -10.74 12.91
CA MET A 327 1.31 -11.55 12.61
C MET A 327 1.27 -12.89 13.36
N GLU A 328 2.40 -13.41 13.82
CA GLU A 328 2.43 -14.69 14.55
C GLU A 328 2.14 -14.50 16.05
N THR A 329 2.60 -13.38 16.64
CA THR A 329 2.49 -13.13 18.08
C THR A 329 1.37 -12.16 18.44
N ASN A 330 0.82 -11.44 17.48
CA ASN A 330 -0.13 -10.32 17.66
C ASN A 330 0.41 -9.19 18.54
N GLU A 331 1.72 -9.10 18.70
CA GLU A 331 2.33 -7.95 19.35
C GLU A 331 2.21 -6.72 18.45
N ILE A 332 1.65 -5.64 18.98
CA ILE A 332 1.50 -4.37 18.28
C ILE A 332 2.00 -3.25 19.16
N ARG A 333 2.88 -2.43 18.62
CA ARG A 333 3.40 -1.21 19.24
C ARG A 333 3.50 -0.09 18.22
N MET A 334 3.34 1.15 18.67
CA MET A 334 3.35 2.30 17.78
C MET A 334 3.77 3.57 18.51
N ASN A 335 4.46 4.45 17.80
CA ASN A 335 4.67 5.83 18.20
C ASN A 335 3.55 6.68 17.59
N SER A 336 2.79 7.36 18.44
CA SER A 336 1.54 8.00 18.02
C SER A 336 1.51 9.49 18.33
N LEU A 337 0.84 10.23 17.48
CA LEU A 337 0.23 11.50 17.82
C LEU A 337 -1.21 11.21 18.25
N VAL A 338 -1.57 11.68 19.46
CA VAL A 338 -2.90 11.50 20.05
C VAL A 338 -3.46 12.84 20.44
N ALA A 339 -4.58 13.24 19.88
CA ALA A 339 -5.24 14.51 20.18
C ALA A 339 -6.63 14.28 20.77
N MET A 340 -6.80 14.62 22.03
CA MET A 340 -8.10 14.64 22.71
C MET A 340 -8.85 15.90 22.29
N ASN A 341 -10.00 15.72 21.68
CA ASN A 341 -10.86 16.79 21.24
C ASN A 341 -12.16 16.81 22.06
N THR A 342 -12.41 17.93 22.75
CA THR A 342 -13.64 18.17 23.51
C THR A 342 -13.93 19.67 23.59
N THR A 343 -15.19 20.01 23.78
CA THR A 343 -15.64 21.37 24.06
C THR A 343 -15.86 21.64 25.57
N ALA A 344 -15.54 20.65 26.43
CA ALA A 344 -15.64 20.75 27.87
C ALA A 344 -14.70 21.82 28.43
N ALA A 345 -15.22 22.69 29.30
CA ALA A 345 -14.46 23.62 30.15
C ALA A 345 -13.20 24.27 29.51
N PRO A 346 -13.28 25.00 28.38
CA PRO A 346 -12.11 25.55 27.69
C PRO A 346 -11.25 26.48 28.56
N ASP A 347 -11.87 27.17 29.53
CA ASP A 347 -11.14 28.03 30.48
C ASP A 347 -10.21 27.21 31.39
N ALA A 348 -10.60 25.97 31.76
CA ALA A 348 -9.77 25.09 32.56
C ALA A 348 -8.52 24.64 31.77
N PHE A 349 -8.66 24.31 30.48
CA PHE A 349 -7.50 24.00 29.63
C PHE A 349 -6.58 25.21 29.41
N THR A 350 -7.13 26.41 29.32
CA THR A 350 -6.31 27.63 29.24
C THR A 350 -5.49 27.84 30.53
N LEU A 351 -6.10 27.55 31.67
CA LEU A 351 -5.41 27.63 32.96
C LEU A 351 -4.33 26.56 33.09
N MET A 352 -4.63 25.31 32.74
CA MET A 352 -3.67 24.20 32.65
C MET A 352 -2.44 24.55 31.80
N ALA A 353 -2.66 25.16 30.63
CA ALA A 353 -1.55 25.55 29.76
C ALA A 353 -0.62 26.55 30.43
N ARG A 354 -1.17 27.56 31.13
CA ARG A 354 -0.36 28.56 31.85
C ARG A 354 0.41 27.96 33.03
N ASP A 355 -0.23 27.07 33.77
CA ASP A 355 0.41 26.38 34.89
C ASP A 355 1.61 25.52 34.42
N ILE A 356 1.41 24.68 33.41
CA ILE A 356 2.48 23.83 32.87
C ILE A 356 3.59 24.69 32.24
N GLN A 357 3.25 25.77 31.52
CA GLN A 357 4.26 26.71 31.01
C GLN A 357 5.09 27.34 32.11
N ALA A 358 4.49 27.68 33.24
CA ALA A 358 5.22 28.20 34.39
C ALA A 358 6.18 27.14 34.99
N VAL A 359 5.76 25.88 35.07
CA VAL A 359 6.65 24.78 35.48
C VAL A 359 7.83 24.64 34.52
N ILE A 360 7.60 24.61 33.20
CA ILE A 360 8.67 24.49 32.21
C ILE A 360 9.65 25.67 32.29
N GLN A 361 9.16 26.89 32.51
CA GLN A 361 10.03 28.07 32.65
C GLN A 361 10.92 28.01 33.90
N ASN A 362 10.42 27.42 34.99
CA ASN A 362 11.15 27.36 36.28
C ASN A 362 12.06 26.13 36.38
N GLU A 363 11.63 24.97 35.87
CA GLU A 363 12.29 23.69 36.08
C GLU A 363 12.87 23.09 34.80
N GLY A 364 12.47 23.62 33.63
CA GLY A 364 12.75 23.04 32.32
C GLY A 364 11.89 21.79 32.04
N ALA A 365 11.91 21.31 30.80
CA ALA A 365 11.37 20.03 30.39
C ALA A 365 12.16 19.49 29.20
N GLU A 366 12.18 18.17 29.04
CA GLU A 366 12.64 17.55 27.80
C GLU A 366 11.66 17.86 26.65
N GLU A 367 12.13 17.85 25.41
CA GLU A 367 11.27 18.13 24.25
C GLU A 367 10.18 17.04 24.08
N GLY A 368 8.95 17.48 23.83
CA GLY A 368 7.79 16.61 23.73
C GLY A 368 7.42 16.16 22.32
N LEU A 369 8.05 16.71 21.27
CA LEU A 369 7.68 16.41 19.87
C LEU A 369 8.24 15.08 19.35
N GLY A 370 9.33 14.55 19.92
CA GLY A 370 10.02 13.37 19.44
C GLY A 370 10.80 13.62 18.15
N ASP A 371 11.01 12.55 17.35
CA ASP A 371 11.72 12.67 16.08
C ASP A 371 10.95 13.55 15.07
N ARG A 372 11.67 14.45 14.42
CA ARG A 372 11.08 15.42 13.51
C ARG A 372 10.51 14.80 12.24
N THR A 373 11.18 13.79 11.69
CA THR A 373 10.73 13.11 10.46
C THR A 373 9.48 12.31 10.74
N GLU A 374 9.46 11.56 11.85
CA GLU A 374 8.27 10.84 12.30
C GLU A 374 7.09 11.79 12.58
N LEU A 375 7.36 12.93 13.20
CA LEU A 375 6.34 13.95 13.44
C LEU A 375 5.72 14.45 12.13
N LEU A 376 6.52 14.72 11.09
CA LEU A 376 6.03 15.18 9.80
C LEU A 376 5.07 14.17 9.17
N TYR A 377 5.38 12.90 9.18
CA TYR A 377 4.49 11.86 8.69
C TYR A 377 3.20 11.77 9.52
N LYS A 378 3.30 11.81 10.86
CA LYS A 378 2.13 11.78 11.75
C LYS A 378 1.18 12.95 11.53
N ILE A 379 1.69 14.16 11.32
CA ILE A 379 0.83 15.33 11.12
C ILE A 379 0.29 15.44 9.69
N ALA A 380 0.97 14.91 8.68
CA ALA A 380 0.62 15.10 7.28
C ALA A 380 -0.80 14.62 6.94
N ASP A 381 -1.22 13.51 7.54
CA ASP A 381 -2.56 12.95 7.35
C ASP A 381 -3.66 13.67 8.14
N ILE A 382 -3.26 14.46 9.16
CA ILE A 382 -4.21 15.29 9.95
C ILE A 382 -4.42 16.66 9.30
N VAL A 383 -3.30 17.33 8.97
CA VAL A 383 -3.34 18.73 8.50
C VAL A 383 -3.41 18.85 6.97
N GLY A 384 -3.22 17.72 6.26
CA GLY A 384 -3.16 17.65 4.80
C GLY A 384 -1.78 17.99 4.23
N GLU A 385 -1.48 17.48 3.04
CA GLU A 385 -0.19 17.55 2.37
C GLU A 385 0.39 18.97 2.28
N ARG A 386 -0.46 19.95 1.90
CA ARG A 386 -0.03 21.35 1.75
C ARG A 386 0.47 21.95 3.06
N ASN A 387 -0.32 21.80 4.13
CA ASN A 387 0.01 22.35 5.43
C ASN A 387 1.21 21.64 6.06
N ALA A 388 1.34 20.33 5.81
CA ALA A 388 2.51 19.55 6.26
C ALA A 388 3.81 20.03 5.60
N LYS A 389 3.82 20.27 4.28
CA LYS A 389 4.99 20.83 3.57
C LYS A 389 5.31 22.26 4.00
N GLU A 390 4.30 23.07 4.28
CA GLU A 390 4.53 24.42 4.85
C GLU A 390 5.13 24.32 6.26
N TYR A 391 4.61 23.43 7.11
CA TYR A 391 5.19 23.17 8.43
C TYR A 391 6.63 22.63 8.32
N GLU A 392 6.90 21.69 7.43
CA GLU A 392 8.25 21.17 7.16
C GLU A 392 9.22 22.31 6.82
N THR A 393 8.85 23.16 5.86
CA THR A 393 9.68 24.31 5.43
C THR A 393 9.97 25.25 6.58
N ARG A 394 8.94 25.61 7.37
CA ARG A 394 9.10 26.49 8.52
C ARG A 394 9.95 25.89 9.62
N SER A 395 9.75 24.60 9.89
CA SER A 395 10.50 23.87 10.92
C SER A 395 11.97 23.64 10.58
N GLN A 396 12.37 23.78 9.30
CA GLN A 396 13.80 23.82 8.90
C GLN A 396 14.50 25.10 9.39
N LEU A 397 13.78 26.18 9.59
CA LEU A 397 14.29 27.46 10.06
C LEU A 397 14.33 27.59 11.58
N GLY A 398 13.64 26.72 12.28
CA GLY A 398 13.54 26.71 13.73
C GLY A 398 12.29 25.98 14.23
N TYR A 399 12.12 25.97 15.53
CA TYR A 399 10.96 25.35 16.17
C TYR A 399 9.64 25.99 15.70
N VAL A 400 8.63 25.14 15.44
CA VAL A 400 7.27 25.55 15.09
C VAL A 400 6.28 24.77 15.94
N SER A 401 5.48 25.47 16.72
CA SER A 401 4.43 24.85 17.54
C SER A 401 3.31 24.23 16.70
N LEU A 402 2.88 23.01 17.03
CA LEU A 402 1.70 22.38 16.45
C LEU A 402 0.40 23.11 16.80
N GLY A 403 0.36 23.88 17.89
CA GLY A 403 -0.79 24.72 18.25
C GLY A 403 -1.10 25.82 17.23
N THR A 404 -0.20 26.08 16.27
CA THR A 404 -0.44 26.99 15.14
C THR A 404 -1.31 26.40 14.03
N LEU A 405 -1.40 25.06 13.96
CA LEU A 405 -2.21 24.35 12.98
C LEU A 405 -3.62 24.08 13.58
N ALA A 406 -4.68 24.40 12.84
CA ALA A 406 -6.05 24.32 13.36
C ALA A 406 -6.47 22.87 13.72
N GLU A 407 -5.97 21.91 12.96
CA GLU A 407 -6.30 20.50 13.10
C GLU A 407 -5.65 19.87 14.34
N THR A 408 -4.48 20.35 14.76
CA THR A 408 -3.75 19.88 15.94
C THR A 408 -3.93 20.79 17.17
N ALA A 409 -4.55 21.97 17.03
CA ALA A 409 -4.89 22.87 18.14
C ALA A 409 -6.07 22.34 18.97
N LYS A 410 -5.96 21.10 19.49
CA LYS A 410 -6.99 20.47 20.33
C LYS A 410 -6.73 20.70 21.81
N PRO A 411 -7.73 20.52 22.68
CA PRO A 411 -7.60 20.69 24.13
C PRO A 411 -6.34 20.01 24.72
N LEU A 412 -6.01 18.79 24.29
CA LEU A 412 -4.72 18.14 24.57
C LEU A 412 -4.21 17.50 23.28
N THR A 413 -2.98 17.84 22.89
CA THR A 413 -2.31 17.20 21.76
C THR A 413 -0.94 16.66 22.20
N PHE A 414 -0.85 15.34 22.21
CA PHE A 414 0.37 14.61 22.45
C PHE A 414 1.01 14.21 21.11
N ALA A 415 2.21 14.69 20.83
CA ALA A 415 2.88 14.45 19.56
C ALA A 415 3.73 13.18 19.54
N ASN A 416 4.11 12.70 20.73
CA ASN A 416 5.00 11.57 20.92
C ASN A 416 4.52 10.70 22.08
N VAL A 417 3.78 9.65 21.78
CA VAL A 417 3.28 8.66 22.74
C VAL A 417 3.59 7.27 22.21
N ASN A 418 4.37 6.51 22.95
CA ASN A 418 4.58 5.10 22.64
C ASN A 418 3.43 4.29 23.21
N LEU A 419 2.60 3.72 22.34
CA LEU A 419 1.48 2.87 22.69
C LEU A 419 1.79 1.40 22.39
N LYS A 420 1.38 0.53 23.31
CA LYS A 420 1.46 -0.92 23.14
C LYS A 420 0.10 -1.57 23.37
N TRP A 421 -0.22 -2.58 22.56
CA TRP A 421 -1.43 -3.37 22.74
C TRP A 421 -1.26 -4.42 23.84
N SER A 422 -2.24 -4.49 24.73
CA SER A 422 -2.37 -5.56 25.73
C SER A 422 -3.57 -6.46 25.40
N PRO A 423 -3.38 -7.67 24.88
CA PRO A 423 -4.49 -8.57 24.55
C PRO A 423 -5.32 -8.94 25.79
N SER A 424 -4.67 -9.19 26.92
CA SER A 424 -5.34 -9.59 28.18
C SER A 424 -6.26 -8.51 28.76
N LEU A 425 -5.94 -7.25 28.53
CA LEU A 425 -6.70 -6.08 29.04
C LEU A 425 -7.49 -5.38 27.94
N ARG A 426 -7.33 -5.82 26.67
CA ARG A 426 -8.00 -5.27 25.48
C ARG A 426 -7.83 -3.76 25.39
N ALA A 427 -6.60 -3.30 25.61
CA ALA A 427 -6.28 -1.89 25.75
C ALA A 427 -4.95 -1.52 25.09
N PHE A 428 -4.89 -0.32 24.54
CA PHE A 428 -3.63 0.36 24.30
C PHE A 428 -3.21 1.11 25.56
N TYR A 429 -1.96 0.96 25.94
CA TYR A 429 -1.37 1.66 27.07
C TYR A 429 -0.07 2.32 26.68
N SER A 430 0.25 3.44 27.31
CA SER A 430 1.50 4.16 27.07
C SER A 430 2.68 3.53 27.78
N GLU A 431 3.86 3.57 27.14
CA GLU A 431 5.16 3.25 27.73
C GLU A 431 6.06 4.51 27.70
N GLY A 432 6.74 4.81 28.80
CA GLY A 432 7.62 5.97 28.91
C GLY A 432 6.88 7.28 29.19
N THR A 433 7.48 8.40 28.76
CA THR A 433 6.90 9.73 28.95
C THR A 433 5.85 10.04 27.88
N LEU A 434 4.95 10.97 28.20
CA LEU A 434 3.98 11.54 27.26
C LEU A 434 4.51 12.86 26.71
N GLY A 435 4.74 12.93 25.40
CA GLY A 435 5.18 14.16 24.72
C GLY A 435 4.01 15.11 24.45
N LEU A 436 3.69 16.01 25.36
CA LEU A 436 2.64 16.99 25.24
C LEU A 436 3.11 18.17 24.40
N SER A 437 2.58 18.28 23.18
CA SER A 437 2.93 19.33 22.23
C SER A 437 2.29 20.67 22.56
N ASN A 438 0.97 20.67 22.75
CA ASN A 438 0.18 21.87 23.00
C ASN A 438 -1.12 21.60 23.72
N ILE A 439 -1.65 22.62 24.36
CA ILE A 439 -2.97 22.67 24.98
C ILE A 439 -3.77 23.76 24.26
N GLY A 440 -4.73 23.37 23.43
CA GLY A 440 -5.35 24.28 22.50
C GLY A 440 -4.30 24.91 21.57
N ARG A 441 -4.24 26.23 21.51
CA ARG A 441 -3.22 26.98 20.77
C ARG A 441 -1.96 27.30 21.58
N ASN A 442 -1.96 27.00 22.87
CA ASN A 442 -0.84 27.29 23.74
C ASN A 442 0.26 26.25 23.55
N ASP A 443 1.44 26.71 23.22
CA ASP A 443 2.60 25.86 23.05
C ASP A 443 3.11 25.33 24.40
N ILE A 444 3.44 24.05 24.44
CA ILE A 444 3.97 23.37 25.64
C ILE A 444 5.32 22.72 25.34
N ASN A 445 5.36 21.86 24.33
CA ASN A 445 6.55 21.11 23.91
C ASN A 445 7.34 20.49 25.07
N GLY A 446 6.68 19.73 25.92
CA GLY A 446 7.29 19.05 27.06
C GLY A 446 6.99 17.56 27.09
N ALA A 447 8.01 16.75 27.42
CA ALA A 447 7.84 15.34 27.74
C ALA A 447 7.69 15.16 29.25
N PHE A 448 6.57 14.59 29.66
CA PHE A 448 6.18 14.49 31.07
C PHE A 448 5.96 13.04 31.49
N GLU A 449 6.18 12.76 32.78
CA GLU A 449 5.68 11.55 33.40
C GLU A 449 4.16 11.47 33.21
N GLY A 450 3.65 10.33 32.80
CA GLY A 450 2.20 10.19 32.63
C GLY A 450 1.82 8.79 32.19
N PHE A 451 0.50 8.55 32.22
CA PHE A 451 -0.10 7.27 31.87
C PHE A 451 -1.30 7.53 30.96
N MET A 452 -1.34 6.83 29.82
CA MET A 452 -2.46 6.90 28.88
C MET A 452 -2.99 5.48 28.62
N GLU A 453 -4.30 5.33 28.76
CA GLU A 453 -5.02 4.09 28.48
C GLU A 453 -6.17 4.36 27.54
N ILE A 454 -6.29 3.55 26.49
CA ILE A 454 -7.38 3.63 25.51
C ILE A 454 -7.90 2.21 25.32
N LYS A 455 -9.18 1.99 25.66
CA LYS A 455 -9.78 0.66 25.56
C LYS A 455 -11.27 0.72 25.24
N LYS A 456 -11.86 -0.42 25.01
CA LYS A 456 -13.30 -0.63 24.94
C LYS A 456 -13.75 -1.47 26.12
N THR A 457 -14.93 -1.17 26.65
CA THR A 457 -15.63 -2.02 27.60
C THR A 457 -16.17 -3.28 26.91
N GLU A 458 -16.69 -4.23 27.66
CA GLU A 458 -17.27 -5.46 27.10
C GLU A 458 -18.46 -5.19 26.13
N ASP A 459 -19.19 -4.11 26.34
CA ASP A 459 -20.28 -3.68 25.45
C ASP A 459 -19.83 -2.82 24.27
N GLY A 460 -18.51 -2.63 24.10
CA GLY A 460 -17.89 -1.84 23.01
C GLY A 460 -17.82 -0.34 23.28
N SER A 461 -18.25 0.14 24.45
CA SER A 461 -18.14 1.56 24.81
C SER A 461 -16.69 2.01 24.96
N PRO A 462 -16.32 3.18 24.44
CA PRO A 462 -14.95 3.66 24.50
C PRO A 462 -14.58 4.19 25.89
N VAL A 463 -13.36 3.86 26.33
CA VAL A 463 -12.74 4.39 27.54
C VAL A 463 -11.42 5.06 27.18
N PHE A 464 -11.23 6.27 27.69
CA PHE A 464 -9.99 7.01 27.55
C PHE A 464 -9.56 7.57 28.91
N ASN A 465 -8.36 7.22 29.35
CA ASN A 465 -7.75 7.76 30.57
C ASN A 465 -6.40 8.37 30.23
N VAL A 466 -6.14 9.56 30.75
CA VAL A 466 -4.81 10.17 30.66
C VAL A 466 -4.47 10.93 31.94
N PHE A 467 -3.31 10.62 32.49
CA PHE A 467 -2.68 11.34 33.59
C PHE A 467 -1.38 11.96 33.10
N VAL A 468 -1.14 13.23 33.42
CA VAL A 468 0.09 13.97 33.08
C VAL A 468 0.59 14.70 34.31
N LYS A 469 1.86 14.55 34.61
CA LYS A 469 2.53 15.21 35.74
C LYS A 469 3.71 16.04 35.26
N ALA A 470 3.55 17.35 35.30
CA ALA A 470 4.61 18.30 34.99
C ALA A 470 5.54 18.53 36.19
N SER A 471 4.99 18.57 37.40
CA SER A 471 5.72 18.62 38.69
C SER A 471 4.90 17.98 39.82
N PRO A 472 5.43 17.80 41.03
CA PRO A 472 4.66 17.31 42.15
C PRO A 472 3.40 18.15 42.47
N ASP A 473 3.46 19.45 42.20
CA ASP A 473 2.37 20.39 42.45
C ASP A 473 1.54 20.72 41.19
N SER A 474 1.91 20.17 40.04
CA SER A 474 1.25 20.41 38.74
C SER A 474 1.03 19.09 38.00
N TRP A 475 -0.12 18.48 38.22
CA TRP A 475 -0.57 17.28 37.53
C TRP A 475 -2.04 17.32 37.21
N TYR A 476 -2.46 16.58 36.15
CA TYR A 476 -3.79 16.59 35.60
C TYR A 476 -4.24 15.20 35.23
N TYR A 477 -5.54 14.90 35.49
CA TYR A 477 -6.19 13.65 35.13
C TYR A 477 -7.48 13.90 34.36
N PHE A 478 -7.66 13.15 33.28
CA PHE A 478 -8.86 13.11 32.47
C PHE A 478 -9.28 11.67 32.26
N GLY A 479 -10.50 11.33 32.66
CA GLY A 479 -11.08 10.00 32.47
C GLY A 479 -12.40 10.08 31.73
N TYR A 480 -12.53 9.42 30.60
CA TYR A 480 -13.77 9.37 29.82
C TYR A 480 -14.29 7.94 29.75
N GLU A 481 -15.55 7.78 30.14
CA GLU A 481 -16.31 6.54 30.07
C GLU A 481 -17.81 6.87 30.11
N ASP A 482 -18.66 6.12 29.40
CA ASP A 482 -20.12 6.25 29.40
C ASP A 482 -20.64 7.69 29.22
N ASN A 483 -20.08 8.41 28.25
CA ASN A 483 -20.39 9.82 28.01
C ASN A 483 -20.11 10.76 29.19
N ARG A 484 -19.27 10.36 30.12
CA ARG A 484 -18.87 11.16 31.28
C ARG A 484 -17.36 11.44 31.20
N LEU A 485 -17.00 12.72 31.23
CA LEU A 485 -15.61 13.18 31.28
C LEU A 485 -15.29 13.69 32.71
N LEU A 486 -14.50 12.89 33.43
CA LEU A 486 -13.87 13.28 34.70
C LEU A 486 -12.70 14.22 34.42
N MET A 487 -12.63 15.32 35.18
CA MET A 487 -11.52 16.28 35.08
C MET A 487 -11.06 16.64 36.49
N TYR A 488 -9.78 16.42 36.79
CA TYR A 488 -9.19 16.72 38.10
C TYR A 488 -7.71 17.13 37.99
N SER A 489 -7.24 17.93 38.97
CA SER A 489 -5.87 18.43 39.01
C SER A 489 -5.41 18.68 40.45
N SER A 490 -4.09 18.69 40.69
CA SER A 490 -3.51 19.31 41.90
C SER A 490 -3.79 20.81 41.99
N TYR A 491 -4.07 21.49 40.87
CA TYR A 491 -4.26 22.92 40.81
C TYR A 491 -5.70 23.31 41.12
N ASN A 492 -5.94 23.87 42.31
CA ASN A 492 -7.27 24.15 42.86
C ASN A 492 -8.11 25.07 41.98
N GLU A 493 -7.54 26.05 41.30
CA GLU A 493 -8.27 26.94 40.40
C GLU A 493 -8.88 26.17 39.21
N PHE A 494 -8.17 25.16 38.68
CA PHE A 494 -8.70 24.27 37.66
C PHE A 494 -9.96 23.56 38.15
N ASN A 495 -9.88 22.91 39.32
CA ASN A 495 -10.99 22.18 39.91
C ASN A 495 -12.18 23.13 40.24
N THR A 496 -11.89 24.37 40.64
CA THR A 496 -12.88 25.39 40.88
C THR A 496 -13.66 25.78 39.61
N ILE A 497 -12.99 25.90 38.46
CA ILE A 497 -13.64 26.19 37.17
C ILE A 497 -14.56 25.04 36.77
N VAL A 498 -14.09 23.77 36.85
CA VAL A 498 -14.88 22.58 36.54
C VAL A 498 -16.12 22.51 37.44
N SER A 499 -15.94 22.64 38.75
CA SER A 499 -17.05 22.60 39.73
C SER A 499 -18.08 23.70 39.54
N LYS A 500 -17.67 24.95 39.29
CA LYS A 500 -18.59 26.07 39.02
C LYS A 500 -19.45 25.80 37.78
N LYS A 501 -18.90 25.28 36.70
CA LYS A 501 -19.64 24.94 35.48
C LYS A 501 -20.62 23.79 35.72
N THR A 502 -20.23 22.78 36.49
CA THR A 502 -21.08 21.66 36.89
C THR A 502 -22.26 22.14 37.72
N ASN A 503 -22.00 22.91 38.78
CA ASN A 503 -23.02 23.45 39.67
C ASN A 503 -23.99 24.43 38.99
N SER A 504 -23.57 25.12 37.94
CA SER A 504 -24.43 26.02 37.16
C SER A 504 -25.23 25.32 36.04
N GLY A 505 -25.17 23.99 35.94
CA GLY A 505 -25.84 23.23 34.89
C GLY A 505 -25.21 23.36 33.49
N LYS A 506 -24.02 23.94 33.40
CA LYS A 506 -23.28 24.15 32.12
C LYS A 506 -22.29 23.04 31.80
N ALA A 507 -22.37 21.92 32.52
CA ALA A 507 -21.49 20.77 32.30
C ALA A 507 -22.01 19.77 31.26
N LYS A 508 -23.28 19.89 30.85
CA LYS A 508 -23.87 19.00 29.84
C LYS A 508 -23.59 19.55 28.43
N LEU A 509 -22.98 18.73 27.61
CA LEU A 509 -22.65 19.00 26.22
C LEU A 509 -23.26 17.89 25.36
N GLY A 510 -24.37 18.15 24.69
CA GLY A 510 -25.11 17.12 23.97
C GLY A 510 -25.50 15.94 24.88
N GLU A 511 -24.95 14.76 24.60
CA GLU A 511 -25.13 13.54 25.43
C GLU A 511 -24.06 13.41 26.51
N MET A 512 -22.91 14.06 26.33
CA MET A 512 -21.80 14.02 27.27
C MET A 512 -22.01 14.98 28.45
N VAL A 513 -21.51 14.60 29.61
CA VAL A 513 -21.39 15.46 30.77
C VAL A 513 -19.96 15.45 31.31
N PHE A 514 -19.38 16.61 31.61
CA PHE A 514 -18.12 16.66 32.34
C PHE A 514 -18.36 16.93 33.82
N ILE A 515 -17.56 16.30 34.67
CA ILE A 515 -17.73 16.38 36.15
C ILE A 515 -16.35 16.53 36.81
N PRO A 516 -16.30 17.18 37.99
CA PRO A 516 -15.08 17.19 38.78
C PRO A 516 -14.76 15.77 39.26
N GLY A 517 -13.51 15.34 39.07
CA GLY A 517 -12.97 14.14 39.67
C GLY A 517 -12.43 14.38 41.10
N SER A 518 -11.68 13.40 41.60
CA SER A 518 -11.04 13.46 42.90
C SER A 518 -9.60 12.92 42.86
N GLU A 519 -8.81 13.20 43.85
CA GLU A 519 -7.48 12.62 44.03
C GLU A 519 -7.53 11.09 44.20
N GLU A 520 -8.56 10.59 44.89
CA GLU A 520 -8.78 9.15 45.06
C GLU A 520 -9.01 8.44 43.72
N GLU A 521 -9.86 8.98 42.83
CA GLU A 521 -10.09 8.42 41.51
C GLU A 521 -8.82 8.48 40.63
N THR A 522 -8.06 9.57 40.75
CA THR A 522 -6.77 9.71 40.06
C THR A 522 -5.77 8.65 40.49
N LEU A 523 -5.60 8.48 41.81
CA LEU A 523 -4.69 7.45 42.38
C LEU A 523 -5.18 6.04 42.07
N ALA A 524 -6.50 5.81 42.07
CA ALA A 524 -7.06 4.51 41.72
C ALA A 524 -6.69 4.15 40.27
N PHE A 525 -6.83 5.09 39.32
CA PHE A 525 -6.40 4.88 37.94
C PHE A 525 -4.90 4.59 37.85
N ILE A 526 -4.05 5.44 38.44
CA ILE A 526 -2.59 5.30 38.36
C ILE A 526 -2.11 3.97 38.94
N ASN A 527 -2.60 3.61 40.12
CA ASN A 527 -2.18 2.36 40.78
C ASN A 527 -2.65 1.14 40.00
N ARG A 528 -3.90 1.12 39.51
CA ARG A 528 -4.40 0.07 38.66
C ARG A 528 -3.57 -0.03 37.36
N PHE A 529 -3.32 1.08 36.65
CA PHE A 529 -2.51 1.13 35.42
C PHE A 529 -1.10 0.53 35.68
N ARG A 530 -0.42 0.99 36.72
CA ARG A 530 0.95 0.51 37.08
C ARG A 530 0.97 -0.97 37.44
N GLN A 531 -0.05 -1.45 38.14
CA GLN A 531 -0.16 -2.86 38.48
C GLN A 531 -0.46 -3.74 37.26
N GLU A 532 -1.44 -3.37 36.46
CA GLU A 532 -1.91 -4.18 35.34
C GLU A 532 -0.92 -4.21 34.18
N TYR A 533 -0.29 -3.07 33.84
CA TYR A 533 0.59 -2.97 32.68
C TYR A 533 2.08 -3.09 33.00
N TYR A 534 2.49 -2.67 34.20
CA TYR A 534 3.90 -2.67 34.58
C TYR A 534 4.24 -3.69 35.68
N GLY A 535 3.26 -4.33 36.29
CA GLY A 535 3.47 -5.25 37.43
C GLY A 535 3.96 -4.56 38.68
N ILE A 536 3.72 -3.26 38.87
CA ILE A 536 4.18 -2.46 39.99
C ILE A 536 3.05 -2.35 41.05
N GLU A 537 3.22 -3.00 42.20
CA GLU A 537 2.22 -3.02 43.28
C GLU A 537 2.41 -1.87 44.31
N VAL A 538 3.57 -1.21 44.29
CA VAL A 538 3.85 -0.10 45.25
C VAL A 538 2.94 1.08 44.89
N PRO A 539 2.16 1.60 45.89
CA PRO A 539 1.30 2.76 45.64
C PRO A 539 2.07 3.97 45.07
N TYR A 540 1.44 4.65 44.13
CA TYR A 540 2.02 5.84 43.55
C TYR A 540 1.94 7.03 44.50
N ASN A 541 3.03 7.80 44.60
CA ASN A 541 3.08 9.01 45.39
C ASN A 541 3.06 10.24 44.48
N LEU A 542 1.95 10.98 44.49
CA LEU A 542 1.80 12.21 43.72
C LEU A 542 2.79 13.32 44.11
N SER A 543 3.24 13.33 45.36
CA SER A 543 4.13 14.35 45.92
C SER A 543 5.64 14.08 45.66
N GLU A 544 6.01 12.90 45.14
CA GLU A 544 7.42 12.60 44.83
C GLU A 544 7.81 13.27 43.49
N GLY A 545 8.88 14.06 43.54
CA GLY A 545 9.54 14.57 42.35
C GLY A 545 10.31 13.44 41.64
N SER A 546 10.47 13.50 40.33
CA SER A 546 11.24 12.53 39.55
C SER A 546 12.66 12.38 40.15
N THR A 547 12.93 11.21 40.72
CA THR A 547 14.15 10.88 41.51
C THR A 547 15.44 10.98 40.67
N LYS A 548 15.36 10.96 39.34
CA LYS A 548 16.54 11.02 38.46
C LYS A 548 17.29 12.37 38.47
N LYS A 549 16.62 13.51 38.64
CA LYS A 549 17.30 14.83 38.71
C LYS A 549 18.01 15.13 40.03
N LYS A 550 17.59 14.47 41.14
CA LYS A 550 18.27 14.65 42.44
C LYS A 550 19.57 13.89 42.54
N GLU A 551 19.72 12.77 41.86
CA GLU A 551 20.97 12.01 41.84
C GLU A 551 22.04 12.66 40.94
N GLU A 552 21.66 13.26 39.81
CA GLU A 552 22.62 13.98 38.96
C GLU A 552 23.11 15.29 39.62
N LYS A 553 22.21 16.09 40.21
CA LYS A 553 22.65 17.29 40.98
C LYS A 553 23.51 16.96 42.20
N LYS A 554 23.28 15.84 42.86
CA LYS A 554 24.17 15.38 43.97
C LYS A 554 25.53 14.89 43.49
N LYS A 555 25.63 14.33 42.27
CA LYS A 555 26.92 13.96 41.67
C LYS A 555 27.71 15.18 41.17
N GLU A 556 27.06 16.19 40.63
CA GLU A 556 27.74 17.43 40.20
C GLU A 556 28.23 18.29 41.40
N GLU A 557 27.54 18.24 42.55
CA GLU A 557 28.01 18.91 43.78
C GLU A 557 29.12 18.16 44.53
N ASP A 558 29.26 16.83 44.34
CA ASP A 558 30.29 16.04 45.01
C ASP A 558 31.60 15.90 44.20
N ASP A 559 31.59 16.22 42.92
CA ASP A 559 32.80 16.24 42.04
C ASP A 559 33.50 17.62 41.98
N GLY A 560 33.12 18.57 42.82
CA GLY A 560 33.60 19.95 42.89
C GLY A 560 34.56 20.27 44.05
N PHE A 561 35.45 19.34 44.41
CA PHE A 561 36.60 19.64 45.29
C PHE A 561 37.83 18.83 44.88
#